data_5a10a9be991def6feb2de18fc31f642c
#
_entry.id   5a10a9be991def6feb2de18fc31f642c
#
_cell.length_a   1.000
_cell.length_b   1.000
_cell.length_c   1.000
_cell.angle_alpha   90.00
_cell.angle_beta   90.00
_cell.angle_gamma   90.00
#
_symmetry.space_group_name_H-M   'P 1'
#
loop_
_entity.id
_entity.type
_entity.pdbx_description
1 polymer ?
#
loop_
_entity_poly.entity_id
_entity_poly.type
_entity_poly.pdbx_seq_one_letter_code
_entity_poly.pdbx_strand_id
1 'polypeptide(L)'
;MKKNIYLAAILCGLVGVFSSCSDDDKKGEAATTDSEKSYKPVVYMRDADVREVNMQDFGADAVFTTSVCRKGNSVSTEAVDAELVVMTEDEMYYYNKVYGKSFSMLPEHCYEYRKEYTFSGSEEVHEVKITLKKEIFNLDNSQKYALPLRLISKNGTVDEDQEVLIVAADVIVPEIKLEKSGKQEVLDL
;
A
#
# COMPACT_ATOMS: atom_id res chain seq x y z
N MET A 1 13.13 -17.95 0.44
CA MET A 1 12.73 -18.89 -0.63
C MET A 1 11.49 -18.32 -1.28
N LYS A 2 11.64 -17.72 -2.46
CA LYS A 2 10.54 -17.10 -3.23
C LYS A 2 9.80 -18.21 -3.97
N LYS A 3 8.51 -18.41 -3.69
CA LYS A 3 7.63 -19.28 -4.48
C LYS A 3 6.80 -18.40 -5.41
N ASN A 4 7.22 -18.31 -6.65
CA ASN A 4 6.41 -17.74 -7.73
C ASN A 4 5.33 -18.77 -8.09
N ILE A 5 4.07 -18.41 -7.89
CA ILE A 5 2.94 -19.18 -8.40
C ILE A 5 2.46 -18.47 -9.67
N TYR A 6 2.91 -18.97 -10.81
CA TYR A 6 2.36 -18.56 -12.10
C TYR A 6 1.02 -19.26 -12.31
N LEU A 7 -0.03 -18.48 -12.41
CA LEU A 7 -1.32 -18.97 -12.89
C LEU A 7 -1.28 -18.96 -14.42
N ALA A 8 -1.11 -20.15 -15.01
CA ALA A 8 -1.13 -20.34 -16.45
C ALA A 8 -2.60 -20.28 -16.95
N ALA A 9 -2.94 -19.22 -17.67
CA ALA A 9 -4.16 -19.19 -18.48
C ALA A 9 -3.81 -19.70 -19.88
N ILE A 10 -4.32 -20.88 -20.19
CA ILE A 10 -4.31 -21.48 -21.53
C ILE A 10 -5.39 -20.79 -22.35
N LEU A 11 -5.03 -20.14 -23.44
CA LEU A 11 -5.99 -19.79 -24.47
C LEU A 11 -5.54 -20.33 -25.82
N CYS A 12 -6.34 -21.27 -26.32
CA CYS A 12 -6.24 -21.90 -27.62
C CYS A 12 -6.48 -20.92 -28.77
N GLY A 13 -5.63 -21.02 -29.75
CA GLY A 13 -5.81 -21.12 -31.19
C GLY A 13 -6.74 -20.17 -31.93
N LEU A 14 -6.18 -19.59 -32.99
CA LEU A 14 -6.76 -19.75 -34.32
C LEU A 14 -5.75 -19.23 -35.37
N VAL A 15 -5.44 -20.15 -36.25
CA VAL A 15 -4.63 -19.99 -37.47
C VAL A 15 -5.41 -19.17 -38.49
N GLY A 16 -4.76 -18.16 -39.05
CA GLY A 16 -5.28 -17.45 -40.21
C GLY A 16 -4.14 -17.08 -41.16
N VAL A 17 -3.91 -17.96 -42.11
CA VAL A 17 -2.99 -17.73 -43.24
C VAL A 17 -3.67 -16.82 -44.24
N PHE A 18 -3.06 -15.71 -44.64
CA PHE A 18 -3.26 -15.14 -45.99
C PHE A 18 -1.96 -14.54 -46.51
N SER A 19 -1.42 -15.27 -47.44
CA SER A 19 -0.48 -14.83 -48.44
C SER A 19 -1.16 -13.90 -49.43
N SER A 20 -0.55 -12.77 -49.80
CA SER A 20 -0.59 -12.26 -51.17
C SER A 20 0.47 -11.20 -51.38
N CYS A 21 1.43 -11.49 -52.24
CA CYS A 21 2.30 -10.54 -52.87
C CYS A 21 1.52 -9.73 -53.93
N SER A 22 1.83 -8.45 -54.06
CA SER A 22 1.79 -7.69 -55.31
C SER A 22 2.70 -6.48 -55.20
N ASP A 23 3.72 -6.45 -56.02
CA ASP A 23 4.51 -5.27 -56.32
C ASP A 23 3.62 -4.19 -56.95
N ASP A 24 3.78 -2.94 -56.53
CA ASP A 24 3.75 -1.79 -57.42
C ASP A 24 4.36 -0.56 -56.75
N ASP A 25 5.35 -0.03 -57.45
CA ASP A 25 6.05 1.22 -57.14
C ASP A 25 5.09 2.41 -57.10
N LYS A 26 4.99 3.11 -55.99
CA LYS A 26 4.71 4.55 -55.92
C LYS A 26 5.37 5.19 -54.71
N LYS A 27 6.34 6.08 -55.02
CA LYS A 27 6.78 7.15 -54.14
C LYS A 27 5.57 7.89 -53.55
N GLY A 28 5.42 7.85 -52.27
CA GLY A 28 4.44 8.61 -51.53
C GLY A 28 4.93 8.74 -50.07
N GLU A 29 5.12 9.96 -49.65
CA GLU A 29 5.53 10.50 -48.37
C GLU A 29 5.21 9.58 -47.22
N ALA A 30 6.25 9.18 -46.49
CA ALA A 30 6.11 8.53 -45.19
C ALA A 30 5.50 9.52 -44.20
N ALA A 31 4.18 9.51 -44.09
CA ALA A 31 3.52 9.99 -42.92
C ALA A 31 3.86 9.00 -41.78
N THR A 32 4.93 9.26 -41.07
CA THR A 32 5.17 8.67 -39.75
C THR A 32 4.05 9.15 -38.85
N THR A 33 2.92 8.47 -38.86
CA THR A 33 2.00 8.46 -37.74
C THR A 33 2.70 7.66 -36.67
N ASP A 34 3.64 8.29 -35.96
CA ASP A 34 3.93 7.94 -34.59
C ASP A 34 2.61 8.09 -33.84
N SER A 35 1.88 6.98 -33.71
CA SER A 35 0.83 6.89 -32.75
C SER A 35 1.53 7.11 -31.39
N GLU A 36 1.48 8.33 -30.88
CA GLU A 36 1.85 8.64 -29.53
C GLU A 36 1.09 7.65 -28.65
N LYS A 37 1.76 6.58 -28.23
CA LYS A 37 1.28 5.75 -27.16
C LYS A 37 1.20 6.67 -25.96
N SER A 38 -0.01 7.14 -25.66
CA SER A 38 -0.31 7.89 -24.46
C SER A 38 0.07 6.98 -23.28
N TYR A 39 1.28 7.15 -22.78
CA TYR A 39 1.73 6.46 -21.59
C TYR A 39 1.03 7.09 -20.39
N LYS A 40 0.01 6.39 -19.89
CA LYS A 40 -0.60 6.80 -18.62
C LYS A 40 0.45 6.73 -17.53
N PRO A 41 0.57 7.78 -16.72
CA PRO A 41 1.47 7.77 -15.57
C PRO A 41 1.06 6.70 -14.60
N VAL A 42 2.05 6.06 -13.96
CA VAL A 42 1.85 5.00 -12.98
C VAL A 42 2.12 5.55 -11.60
N VAL A 43 1.20 5.36 -10.67
CA VAL A 43 1.36 5.69 -9.25
C VAL A 43 1.58 4.43 -8.42
N TYR A 44 2.35 4.55 -7.34
CA TYR A 44 2.68 3.43 -6.45
C TYR A 44 3.02 3.92 -5.05
N MET A 45 2.93 3.04 -4.07
CA MET A 45 3.45 3.27 -2.71
C MET A 45 4.86 2.75 -2.56
N ARG A 46 5.76 3.59 -2.02
CA ARG A 46 7.18 3.21 -1.83
C ARG A 46 7.34 2.06 -0.84
N ASP A 47 6.58 2.08 0.23
CA ASP A 47 6.64 1.10 1.31
C ASP A 47 5.41 0.18 1.31
N ALA A 48 4.98 -0.27 0.12
CA ALA A 48 3.93 -1.27 0.00
C ALA A 48 4.24 -2.52 0.86
N ASP A 49 3.20 -3.34 1.13
CA ASP A 49 3.25 -4.51 2.00
C ASP A 49 3.06 -4.19 3.49
N VAL A 50 3.39 -5.09 4.40
CA VAL A 50 3.20 -4.93 5.85
C VAL A 50 4.32 -4.10 6.46
N ARG A 51 3.93 -3.06 7.23
CA ARG A 51 4.82 -2.24 8.04
C ARG A 51 4.35 -2.26 9.49
N GLU A 52 5.22 -2.67 10.40
CA GLU A 52 4.94 -2.67 11.84
C GLU A 52 5.39 -1.35 12.45
N VAL A 53 4.50 -0.74 13.22
CA VAL A 53 4.75 0.51 13.93
C VAL A 53 4.70 0.23 15.43
N ASN A 54 5.85 0.36 16.09
CA ASN A 54 5.96 0.13 17.53
C ASN A 54 5.30 1.26 18.31
N MET A 55 4.35 0.89 19.17
CA MET A 55 3.67 1.77 20.09
C MET A 55 4.09 1.43 21.52
N GLN A 56 5.01 2.21 22.08
CA GLN A 56 5.62 1.95 23.40
C GLN A 56 5.20 2.95 24.47
N ASP A 57 4.75 4.14 24.06
CA ASP A 57 4.37 5.22 24.96
C ASP A 57 2.86 5.35 25.03
N PHE A 58 2.27 4.94 26.14
CA PHE A 58 0.82 4.99 26.40
C PHE A 58 0.21 6.40 26.35
N GLY A 59 1.04 7.44 26.37
CA GLY A 59 0.60 8.84 26.35
C GLY A 59 0.71 9.50 24.99
N ALA A 60 1.35 8.87 24.01
CA ALA A 60 1.71 9.49 22.73
C ALA A 60 1.16 8.74 21.53
N ASP A 61 0.90 9.49 20.47
CA ASP A 61 0.61 8.98 19.15
C ASP A 61 1.92 8.54 18.48
N ALA A 62 1.86 7.52 17.63
CA ALA A 62 2.97 7.09 16.79
C ALA A 62 2.76 7.57 15.36
N VAL A 63 3.85 8.00 14.70
CA VAL A 63 3.79 8.48 13.32
C VAL A 63 4.62 7.55 12.42
N PHE A 64 3.98 7.01 11.39
CA PHE A 64 4.62 6.30 10.31
C PHE A 64 4.65 7.20 9.07
N THR A 65 5.80 7.29 8.41
CA THR A 65 5.97 8.10 7.20
C THR A 65 6.34 7.21 6.03
N THR A 66 5.63 7.37 4.92
CA THR A 66 5.88 6.71 3.64
C THR A 66 5.71 7.71 2.50
N SER A 67 5.60 7.25 1.26
CA SER A 67 5.37 8.10 0.11
C SER A 67 4.46 7.44 -0.92
N VAL A 68 3.57 8.23 -1.51
CA VAL A 68 2.97 7.94 -2.81
C VAL A 68 3.89 8.53 -3.87
N CYS A 69 4.22 7.72 -4.86
CA CYS A 69 5.16 8.09 -5.91
C CYS A 69 4.48 7.98 -7.28
N ARG A 70 4.96 8.79 -8.22
CA ARG A 70 4.59 8.72 -9.65
C ARG A 70 5.82 8.31 -10.44
N LYS A 71 5.67 7.34 -11.35
CA LYS A 71 6.66 7.01 -12.38
C LYS A 71 6.04 7.14 -13.77
N GLY A 72 6.83 7.49 -14.75
CA GLY A 72 6.41 7.67 -16.13
C GLY A 72 7.33 8.64 -16.85
N ASN A 73 7.17 8.76 -18.16
CA ASN A 73 7.96 9.72 -18.92
C ASN A 73 7.65 11.14 -18.44
N SER A 74 8.69 11.89 -18.13
CA SER A 74 8.68 13.29 -17.69
C SER A 74 7.99 14.27 -18.67
N VAL A 75 7.47 13.78 -19.78
CA VAL A 75 6.80 14.56 -20.83
C VAL A 75 5.29 14.72 -20.58
N SER A 76 4.68 13.87 -19.75
CA SER A 76 3.26 14.05 -19.42
C SER A 76 3.08 15.20 -18.43
N THR A 77 2.57 16.33 -18.93
CA THR A 77 2.17 17.50 -18.12
C THR A 77 0.81 17.31 -17.47
N GLU A 78 0.14 16.19 -17.73
CA GLU A 78 -1.19 15.91 -17.16
C GLU A 78 -1.09 15.64 -15.67
N ALA A 79 -1.98 16.26 -14.91
CA ALA A 79 -2.11 16.00 -13.50
C ALA A 79 -2.62 14.58 -13.25
N VAL A 80 -2.09 13.92 -12.22
CA VAL A 80 -2.52 12.57 -11.83
C VAL A 80 -3.04 12.62 -10.40
N ASP A 81 -4.27 12.16 -10.24
CA ASP A 81 -4.91 12.05 -8.93
C ASP A 81 -4.74 10.64 -8.38
N ALA A 82 -4.28 10.56 -7.16
CA ALA A 82 -4.14 9.34 -6.39
C ALA A 82 -4.87 9.48 -5.05
N GLU A 83 -5.47 8.39 -4.60
CA GLU A 83 -6.21 8.37 -3.35
C GLU A 83 -5.82 7.12 -2.55
N LEU A 84 -5.61 7.29 -1.24
CA LEU A 84 -5.47 6.20 -0.29
C LEU A 84 -6.83 5.91 0.34
N VAL A 85 -7.35 4.72 0.12
CA VAL A 85 -8.62 4.26 0.67
C VAL A 85 -8.39 3.13 1.67
N VAL A 86 -9.17 3.11 2.75
CA VAL A 86 -9.16 1.98 3.68
C VAL A 86 -9.86 0.79 2.99
N MET A 87 -9.21 -0.37 3.01
CA MET A 87 -9.80 -1.61 2.51
C MET A 87 -11.01 -1.98 3.36
N THR A 88 -11.96 -2.68 2.74
CA THR A 88 -13.13 -3.23 3.43
C THR A 88 -12.76 -4.41 4.34
N GLU A 89 -13.64 -4.80 5.26
CA GLU A 89 -13.48 -5.99 6.09
C GLU A 89 -13.32 -7.27 5.27
N ASP A 90 -14.07 -7.40 4.17
CA ASP A 90 -13.99 -8.54 3.25
C ASP A 90 -12.63 -8.60 2.54
N GLU A 91 -12.10 -7.47 2.11
CA GLU A 91 -10.77 -7.37 1.49
C GLU A 91 -9.68 -7.70 2.50
N MET A 92 -9.79 -7.22 3.74
CA MET A 92 -8.86 -7.55 4.81
C MET A 92 -8.93 -9.03 5.19
N TYR A 93 -10.12 -9.61 5.26
CA TYR A 93 -10.30 -11.05 5.48
C TYR A 93 -9.62 -11.86 4.38
N TYR A 94 -9.81 -11.48 3.11
CA TYR A 94 -9.17 -12.14 1.98
C TYR A 94 -7.64 -12.00 2.02
N TYR A 95 -7.14 -10.81 2.33
CA TYR A 95 -5.71 -10.55 2.52
C TYR A 95 -5.12 -11.47 3.60
N ASN A 96 -5.75 -11.52 4.77
CA ASN A 96 -5.33 -12.38 5.88
C ASN A 96 -5.23 -13.86 5.44
N LYS A 97 -6.23 -14.33 4.70
CA LYS A 97 -6.27 -15.71 4.20
C LYS A 97 -5.15 -16.02 3.21
N VAL A 98 -4.89 -15.11 2.27
CA VAL A 98 -3.87 -15.28 1.23
C VAL A 98 -2.46 -15.24 1.82
N TYR A 99 -2.20 -14.33 2.75
CA TYR A 99 -0.86 -14.10 3.31
C TYR A 99 -0.62 -14.78 4.67
N GLY A 100 -1.58 -15.58 5.17
CA GLY A 100 -1.46 -16.28 6.45
C GLY A 100 -1.34 -15.32 7.63
N LYS A 101 -2.05 -14.19 7.57
CA LYS A 101 -2.10 -13.17 8.61
C LYS A 101 -3.40 -13.28 9.42
N SER A 102 -3.47 -12.55 10.56
CA SER A 102 -4.64 -12.50 11.44
C SER A 102 -4.85 -11.07 11.97
N PHE A 103 -4.81 -10.09 11.08
CA PHE A 103 -5.04 -8.71 11.46
C PHE A 103 -6.52 -8.42 11.63
N SER A 104 -6.86 -7.66 12.68
CA SER A 104 -8.15 -7.00 12.86
C SER A 104 -8.08 -5.58 12.32
N MET A 105 -9.19 -5.07 11.77
CA MET A 105 -9.26 -3.69 11.30
C MET A 105 -9.06 -2.72 12.45
N LEU A 106 -8.19 -1.73 12.24
CA LEU A 106 -8.02 -0.63 13.18
C LEU A 106 -9.25 0.29 13.12
N PRO A 107 -9.94 0.59 14.25
CA PRO A 107 -11.09 1.51 14.26
C PRO A 107 -10.73 2.91 13.76
N GLU A 108 -11.65 3.58 13.08
CA GLU A 108 -11.41 4.87 12.43
C GLU A 108 -10.92 5.98 13.40
N HIS A 109 -11.37 5.96 14.66
CA HIS A 109 -10.91 6.93 15.66
C HIS A 109 -9.47 6.72 16.13
N CYS A 110 -8.84 5.60 15.77
CA CYS A 110 -7.48 5.22 16.17
C CYS A 110 -6.39 5.66 15.19
N TYR A 111 -6.74 6.31 14.09
CA TYR A 111 -5.75 6.76 13.10
C TYR A 111 -6.15 8.06 12.41
N GLU A 112 -5.17 8.67 11.74
CA GLU A 112 -5.36 9.83 10.87
C GLU A 112 -4.33 9.83 9.75
N TYR A 113 -4.77 10.16 8.52
CA TYR A 113 -3.90 10.34 7.36
C TYR A 113 -4.58 11.21 6.30
N ARG A 114 -3.78 11.78 5.39
CA ARG A 114 -4.29 12.48 4.21
C ARG A 114 -4.70 11.46 3.15
N LYS A 115 -5.89 11.60 2.59
CA LYS A 115 -6.46 10.65 1.61
C LYS A 115 -6.04 10.94 0.18
N GLU A 116 -6.03 12.21 -0.25
CA GLU A 116 -5.92 12.61 -1.65
C GLU A 116 -4.57 13.27 -1.95
N TYR A 117 -4.01 12.92 -3.11
CA TYR A 117 -2.74 13.41 -3.63
C TYR A 117 -2.90 13.73 -5.10
N THR A 118 -2.45 14.91 -5.53
CA THR A 118 -2.45 15.31 -6.94
C THR A 118 -1.01 15.60 -7.36
N PHE A 119 -0.54 14.86 -8.34
CA PHE A 119 0.76 15.08 -8.96
C PHE A 119 0.59 16.03 -10.14
N SER A 120 1.22 17.18 -10.11
CA SER A 120 1.20 18.18 -11.16
C SER A 120 2.60 18.40 -11.73
N GLY A 121 2.66 18.58 -13.05
CA GLY A 121 3.93 18.85 -13.73
C GLY A 121 4.96 17.72 -13.52
N SER A 122 6.12 18.07 -12.98
CA SER A 122 7.24 17.16 -12.72
C SER A 122 7.28 16.56 -11.31
N GLU A 123 6.22 16.73 -10.52
CA GLU A 123 6.16 16.12 -9.19
C GLU A 123 6.16 14.60 -9.28
N GLU A 124 7.05 13.97 -8.53
CA GLU A 124 7.21 12.51 -8.54
C GLU A 124 6.89 11.86 -7.20
N VAL A 125 6.85 12.64 -6.10
CA VAL A 125 6.74 12.11 -4.74
C VAL A 125 5.90 13.02 -3.87
N HIS A 126 4.94 12.41 -3.17
CA HIS A 126 4.24 13.03 -2.04
C HIS A 126 4.49 12.24 -0.77
N GLU A 127 4.90 12.92 0.29
CA GLU A 127 5.02 12.35 1.62
C GLU A 127 3.63 12.04 2.19
N VAL A 128 3.50 10.86 2.78
CA VAL A 128 2.30 10.38 3.48
C VAL A 128 2.65 10.19 4.94
N LYS A 129 2.00 10.97 5.81
CA LYS A 129 2.06 10.78 7.27
C LYS A 129 0.82 10.04 7.73
N ILE A 130 1.03 8.93 8.42
CA ILE A 130 -0.03 8.14 9.04
C ILE A 130 0.20 8.21 10.54
N THR A 131 -0.74 8.81 11.26
CA THR A 131 -0.70 8.90 12.72
C THR A 131 -1.54 7.78 13.30
N LEU A 132 -0.92 6.91 14.09
CA LEU A 132 -1.59 5.93 14.95
C LEU A 132 -1.80 6.55 16.31
N LYS A 133 -3.05 6.71 16.72
CA LYS A 133 -3.43 7.43 17.92
C LYS A 133 -3.31 6.57 19.17
N LYS A 134 -3.04 7.19 20.30
CA LYS A 134 -2.92 6.54 21.60
C LYS A 134 -4.16 5.73 22.03
N GLU A 135 -5.33 6.00 21.46
CA GLU A 135 -6.56 5.25 21.68
C GLU A 135 -6.43 3.76 21.37
N ILE A 136 -5.43 3.36 20.57
CA ILE A 136 -5.08 1.96 20.28
C ILE A 136 -4.77 1.18 21.56
N PHE A 137 -4.18 1.81 22.59
CA PHE A 137 -3.89 1.16 23.87
C PHE A 137 -5.14 0.74 24.65
N ASN A 138 -6.32 1.24 24.29
CA ASN A 138 -7.60 0.86 24.86
C ASN A 138 -8.27 -0.32 24.16
N LEU A 139 -7.69 -0.81 23.08
CA LEU A 139 -8.21 -1.94 22.32
C LEU A 139 -7.80 -3.27 22.98
N ASP A 140 -8.40 -4.37 22.50
CA ASP A 140 -8.08 -5.72 22.98
C ASP A 140 -6.66 -6.13 22.57
N ASN A 141 -5.73 -6.15 23.51
CA ASN A 141 -4.32 -6.48 23.28
C ASN A 141 -4.07 -7.94 22.85
N SER A 142 -5.09 -8.80 22.88
CA SER A 142 -4.98 -10.16 22.33
C SER A 142 -5.04 -10.21 20.80
N GLN A 143 -5.45 -9.10 20.16
CA GLN A 143 -5.58 -8.96 18.72
C GLN A 143 -4.45 -8.10 18.14
N LYS A 144 -4.08 -8.42 16.90
CA LYS A 144 -3.17 -7.58 16.11
C LYS A 144 -3.98 -6.66 15.21
N TYR A 145 -3.98 -5.38 15.53
CA TYR A 145 -4.69 -4.38 14.73
C TYR A 145 -3.84 -3.82 13.60
N ALA A 146 -4.47 -3.55 12.47
CA ALA A 146 -3.81 -2.91 11.35
C ALA A 146 -4.75 -1.97 10.59
N LEU A 147 -4.16 -0.91 10.02
CA LEU A 147 -4.79 -0.02 9.05
C LEU A 147 -4.41 -0.50 7.64
N PRO A 148 -5.33 -1.15 6.91
CA PRO A 148 -5.08 -1.57 5.54
C PRO A 148 -5.45 -0.43 4.57
N LEU A 149 -4.47 0.04 3.82
CA LEU A 149 -4.63 1.09 2.82
C LEU A 149 -4.41 0.53 1.42
N ARG A 150 -5.27 0.94 0.48
CA ARG A 150 -5.09 0.69 -0.95
C ARG A 150 -4.95 2.01 -1.68
N LEU A 151 -3.98 2.07 -2.58
CA LEU A 151 -3.81 3.17 -3.51
C LEU A 151 -4.71 2.96 -4.73
N ILE A 152 -5.48 3.99 -5.07
CA ILE A 152 -6.28 4.05 -6.30
C ILE A 152 -5.94 5.31 -7.09
N SER A 153 -6.23 5.32 -8.38
CA SER A 153 -6.10 6.51 -9.23
C SER A 153 -7.27 6.61 -10.19
N LYS A 154 -7.78 7.85 -10.38
CA LYS A 154 -8.92 8.14 -11.28
C LYS A 154 -8.49 8.24 -12.74
N ASN A 155 -7.29 8.74 -12.99
CA ASN A 155 -6.81 9.10 -14.33
C ASN A 155 -5.39 8.57 -14.65
N GLY A 156 -4.76 7.87 -13.69
CA GLY A 156 -3.50 7.15 -13.84
C GLY A 156 -3.68 5.63 -13.84
N THR A 157 -2.58 4.92 -13.85
CA THR A 157 -2.50 3.48 -13.59
C THR A 157 -1.86 3.27 -12.22
N VAL A 158 -2.28 2.28 -11.46
CA VAL A 158 -1.64 1.91 -10.21
C VAL A 158 -0.76 0.68 -10.46
N ASP A 159 0.41 0.64 -9.83
CA ASP A 159 1.28 -0.52 -9.83
C ASP A 159 0.70 -1.58 -8.89
N GLU A 160 0.20 -2.69 -9.44
CA GLU A 160 -0.50 -3.75 -8.69
C GLU A 160 0.38 -4.40 -7.62
N ASP A 161 1.70 -4.43 -7.80
CA ASP A 161 2.64 -4.97 -6.81
C ASP A 161 2.92 -3.99 -5.65
N GLN A 162 2.52 -2.72 -5.81
CA GLN A 162 2.81 -1.63 -4.87
C GLN A 162 1.57 -0.79 -4.53
N GLU A 163 0.38 -1.39 -4.58
CA GLU A 163 -0.89 -0.70 -4.31
C GLU A 163 -1.39 -0.84 -2.87
N VAL A 164 -0.93 -1.87 -2.12
CA VAL A 164 -1.44 -2.18 -0.77
C VAL A 164 -0.39 -1.93 0.29
N LEU A 165 -0.76 -1.19 1.33
CA LEU A 165 0.03 -0.94 2.53
C LEU A 165 -0.78 -1.34 3.77
N ILE A 166 -0.24 -2.26 4.56
CA ILE A 166 -0.81 -2.67 5.84
C ILE A 166 0.04 -2.08 6.97
N VAL A 167 -0.47 -1.06 7.65
CA VAL A 167 0.21 -0.46 8.81
C VAL A 167 -0.28 -1.17 10.07
N ALA A 168 0.53 -2.11 10.56
CA ALA A 168 0.21 -2.89 11.74
C ALA A 168 0.68 -2.19 13.01
N ALA A 169 -0.21 -2.01 14.00
CA ALA A 169 0.14 -1.48 15.31
C ALA A 169 0.75 -2.60 16.16
N ASP A 170 2.02 -2.44 16.53
CA ASP A 170 2.70 -3.32 17.49
C ASP A 170 2.71 -2.66 18.86
N VAL A 171 1.73 -3.05 19.69
CA VAL A 171 1.52 -2.48 21.03
C VAL A 171 2.38 -3.25 22.03
N ILE A 172 3.43 -2.60 22.54
CA ILE A 172 4.31 -3.17 23.56
C ILE A 172 3.83 -2.73 24.93
N VAL A 173 3.17 -3.66 25.66
CA VAL A 173 2.76 -3.44 27.05
C VAL A 173 3.95 -3.79 27.95
N PRO A 174 4.53 -2.85 28.73
CA PRO A 174 5.59 -3.17 29.66
C PRO A 174 5.07 -4.10 30.77
N GLU A 175 5.76 -5.21 30.99
CA GLU A 175 5.51 -6.07 32.15
C GLU A 175 5.86 -5.31 33.43
N ILE A 176 4.86 -4.93 34.21
CA ILE A 176 5.09 -4.39 35.56
C ILE A 176 5.44 -5.56 36.49
N LYS A 177 6.73 -5.81 36.69
CA LYS A 177 7.20 -6.71 37.73
C LYS A 177 7.00 -6.01 39.08
N LEU A 178 5.94 -6.36 39.79
CA LEU A 178 5.79 -5.99 41.18
C LEU A 178 6.83 -6.77 41.99
N GLU A 179 7.99 -6.18 42.24
CA GLU A 179 8.90 -6.69 43.25
C GLU A 179 8.19 -6.52 44.61
N LYS A 180 7.75 -7.66 45.18
CA LYS A 180 7.34 -7.69 46.59
C LYS A 180 8.57 -7.35 47.42
N SER A 181 8.73 -6.09 47.78
CA SER A 181 9.65 -5.66 48.80
C SER A 181 9.15 -6.20 50.17
N GLY A 182 9.48 -7.45 50.41
CA GLY A 182 9.21 -8.07 51.74
C GLY A 182 10.23 -7.57 52.75
N LYS A 183 10.09 -6.37 53.23
CA LYS A 183 10.60 -5.99 54.55
C LYS A 183 9.61 -6.49 55.59
N GLN A 184 9.85 -7.68 56.09
CA GLN A 184 9.28 -8.15 57.32
C GLN A 184 10.05 -7.46 58.46
N GLU A 185 9.52 -6.36 58.96
CA GLU A 185 9.98 -5.82 60.25
C GLU A 185 9.56 -6.80 61.32
N VAL A 186 10.51 -7.54 61.87
CA VAL A 186 10.34 -8.28 63.12
C VAL A 186 10.30 -7.23 64.22
N LEU A 187 9.13 -6.96 64.77
CA LEU A 187 8.96 -6.24 66.01
C LEU A 187 9.33 -7.23 67.14
N ASP A 188 10.54 -7.10 67.67
CA ASP A 188 10.91 -7.69 68.92
C ASP A 188 10.19 -6.94 70.05
N LEU A 189 9.35 -7.68 70.81
CA LEU A 189 8.72 -7.27 72.04
C LEU A 189 9.60 -7.66 73.25
#